data_59a3529e8e41b56c378323dabcebea48
#
_entry.id   59a3529e8e41b56c378323dabcebea48
#
_cell.length_a   1.000
_cell.length_b   1.000
_cell.length_c   1.000
_cell.angle_alpha   90.00
_cell.angle_beta   90.00
_cell.angle_gamma   90.00
#
_symmetry.space_group_name_H-M   'P 1'
#
loop_
_entity.id
_entity.type
_entity.pdbx_description
1 polymer ?
#
loop_
_entity_poly.entity_id
_entity_poly.type
_entity_poly.pdbx_seq_one_letter_code
_entity_poly.pdbx_strand_id
1 'polypeptide(L)'
;MSSTGELVTHGSPLPDWDVQSLPPDQWQPFYAAVLGAFHEPEPDEVTALWGSLGEPRRCLVVRERGAIMGTAGTFSFRMSIPGGRVVDTAGVSMVSVQAVGRRRGVLTALMRQQLDSLRRGGEPLAVLTASEAPIYGRFGYGMAARQLSLDIASRRVRLAAPAVGSDEVGLSVEDPHKALDACEELYGRLLPQRPGMMAHENGWELVPLLDPPAWRDGSAPVECVIARMDGRVAGYARYSVAVEWSRTNTAEGTVRVRDIEADDPRAYAALWRFILETDLTSRVIAPNRPVDEALLHMVSDVRHCTPTVLDSLYVRLVDIPRALCARTYATAIDTVLEVGDRFAPWNQGRWRLTGDGEGAVCTRTHDAPDLSLDVAALGSAYLGGVTFSELAAAGRVHAHRPGILATATAAFSSASAPWMPFAFCRSLLPRL
;
A
#
# COMPACT_ATOMS: atom_id res chain seq x y z
N MET A 1 -54.71 -8.11 -14.35
CA MET A 1 -54.47 -6.70 -13.97
C MET A 1 -53.18 -6.69 -13.19
N SER A 2 -52.06 -6.49 -13.91
CA SER A 2 -50.71 -6.45 -13.32
C SER A 2 -50.31 -4.99 -13.14
N SER A 3 -50.06 -4.60 -11.92
CA SER A 3 -49.54 -3.29 -11.56
C SER A 3 -48.01 -3.41 -11.44
N THR A 4 -47.32 -3.01 -12.47
CA THR A 4 -45.86 -2.75 -12.45
C THR A 4 -45.59 -1.43 -11.71
N GLY A 5 -45.12 -1.58 -10.47
CA GLY A 5 -44.61 -0.44 -9.69
C GLY A 5 -43.25 0.00 -10.22
N GLU A 6 -43.21 1.08 -10.96
CA GLU A 6 -41.97 1.80 -11.27
C GLU A 6 -41.37 2.37 -9.99
N LEU A 7 -40.23 1.87 -9.56
CA LEU A 7 -39.36 2.49 -8.58
C LEU A 7 -38.69 3.70 -9.21
N VAL A 8 -39.36 4.87 -9.14
CA VAL A 8 -38.75 6.15 -9.47
C VAL A 8 -37.80 6.54 -8.36
N THR A 9 -36.52 6.28 -8.52
CA THR A 9 -35.47 6.87 -7.67
C THR A 9 -35.22 8.30 -8.11
N HIS A 10 -36.00 9.23 -7.59
CA HIS A 10 -35.65 10.65 -7.62
C HIS A 10 -34.53 10.88 -6.60
N GLY A 11 -33.29 10.67 -7.00
CA GLY A 11 -32.13 11.21 -6.29
C GLY A 11 -32.11 12.73 -6.51
N SER A 12 -32.41 13.50 -5.49
CA SER A 12 -32.12 14.95 -5.52
C SER A 12 -30.67 15.15 -5.91
N PRO A 13 -30.34 16.14 -6.77
CA PRO A 13 -28.96 16.44 -7.11
C PRO A 13 -28.19 16.69 -5.80
N LEU A 14 -27.01 16.05 -5.67
CA LEU A 14 -26.15 16.26 -4.51
C LEU A 14 -25.82 17.76 -4.42
N PRO A 15 -25.79 18.34 -3.20
CA PRO A 15 -25.41 19.75 -3.02
C PRO A 15 -24.04 19.98 -3.68
N ASP A 16 -23.93 21.11 -4.38
CA ASP A 16 -22.65 21.54 -4.96
C ASP A 16 -21.79 22.09 -3.80
N TRP A 17 -20.89 21.25 -3.29
CA TRP A 17 -19.99 21.61 -2.20
C TRP A 17 -18.83 22.43 -2.74
N ASP A 18 -18.55 23.58 -2.13
CA ASP A 18 -17.35 24.36 -2.40
C ASP A 18 -16.13 23.63 -1.77
N VAL A 19 -15.33 23.01 -2.63
CA VAL A 19 -14.10 22.30 -2.25
C VAL A 19 -12.92 23.24 -2.44
N GLN A 20 -12.24 23.55 -1.35
CA GLN A 20 -11.15 24.52 -1.32
C GLN A 20 -9.81 23.84 -1.06
N SER A 21 -8.73 24.34 -1.66
CA SER A 21 -7.37 23.99 -1.26
C SER A 21 -7.07 24.53 0.15
N LEU A 22 -6.33 23.77 0.94
CA LEU A 22 -5.99 24.15 2.30
C LEU A 22 -4.93 25.26 2.29
N PRO A 23 -5.18 26.43 2.91
CA PRO A 23 -4.15 27.41 3.16
C PRO A 23 -3.04 26.83 4.08
N PRO A 24 -1.75 27.15 3.84
CA PRO A 24 -0.65 26.56 4.62
C PRO A 24 -0.75 26.78 6.14
N ASP A 25 -1.28 27.92 6.56
CA ASP A 25 -1.49 28.31 7.96
C ASP A 25 -2.68 27.57 8.63
N GLN A 26 -3.46 26.82 7.86
CA GLN A 26 -4.63 26.06 8.32
C GLN A 26 -4.34 24.58 8.56
N TRP A 27 -3.06 24.15 8.58
CA TRP A 27 -2.70 22.75 8.80
C TRP A 27 -3.23 22.21 10.14
N GLN A 28 -3.04 22.95 11.25
CA GLN A 28 -3.47 22.49 12.56
C GLN A 28 -5.00 22.23 12.65
N PRO A 29 -5.88 23.17 12.23
CA PRO A 29 -7.32 22.90 12.21
C PRO A 29 -7.70 21.75 11.28
N PHE A 30 -7.02 21.61 10.12
CA PHE A 30 -7.23 20.51 9.18
C PHE A 30 -6.90 19.17 9.85
N TYR A 31 -5.72 19.05 10.44
CA TYR A 31 -5.27 17.82 11.06
C TYR A 31 -6.11 17.46 12.29
N ALA A 32 -6.50 18.43 13.10
CA ALA A 32 -7.43 18.22 14.20
C ALA A 32 -8.80 17.68 13.73
N ALA A 33 -9.30 18.14 12.58
CA ALA A 33 -10.54 17.62 12.00
C ALA A 33 -10.38 16.17 11.52
N VAL A 34 -9.21 15.79 10.97
CA VAL A 34 -8.87 14.39 10.64
C VAL A 34 -8.89 13.52 11.90
N LEU A 35 -8.15 13.92 12.96
CA LEU A 35 -8.08 13.19 14.22
C LEU A 35 -9.46 13.00 14.85
N GLY A 36 -10.27 14.06 14.86
CA GLY A 36 -11.63 14.01 15.40
C GLY A 36 -12.55 13.03 14.66
N ALA A 37 -12.39 12.90 13.33
CA ALA A 37 -13.19 11.99 12.53
C ALA A 37 -12.83 10.50 12.74
N PHE A 38 -11.58 10.22 13.12
CA PHE A 38 -11.09 8.87 13.43
C PHE A 38 -11.23 8.50 14.91
N HIS A 39 -11.63 9.44 15.78
CA HIS A 39 -11.81 9.23 17.22
C HIS A 39 -10.54 8.69 17.93
N GLU A 40 -9.37 9.06 17.47
CA GLU A 40 -8.13 8.51 17.97
C GLU A 40 -7.20 9.62 18.51
N PRO A 41 -6.81 9.57 19.80
CA PRO A 41 -5.75 10.44 20.30
C PRO A 41 -4.41 10.05 19.66
N GLU A 42 -3.54 11.02 19.50
CA GLU A 42 -2.23 10.82 18.92
C GLU A 42 -1.15 11.49 19.75
N PRO A 43 0.01 10.84 19.95
CA PRO A 43 1.15 11.45 20.62
C PRO A 43 1.67 12.70 19.89
N ASP A 44 2.17 13.69 20.62
CA ASP A 44 2.65 14.96 20.08
C ASP A 44 3.78 14.78 19.04
N GLU A 45 4.67 13.82 19.25
CA GLU A 45 5.77 13.51 18.32
C GLU A 45 5.26 12.97 16.98
N VAL A 46 4.17 12.20 16.97
CA VAL A 46 3.52 11.72 15.76
C VAL A 46 2.84 12.87 15.03
N THR A 47 2.10 13.70 15.76
CA THR A 47 1.48 14.94 15.23
C THR A 47 2.52 15.86 14.62
N ALA A 48 3.69 16.01 15.25
CA ALA A 48 4.79 16.83 14.75
C ALA A 48 5.36 16.28 13.44
N LEU A 49 5.59 14.96 13.35
CA LEU A 49 6.07 14.33 12.12
C LEU A 49 5.06 14.50 10.98
N TRP A 50 3.77 14.22 11.21
CA TRP A 50 2.75 14.46 10.19
C TRP A 50 2.66 15.93 9.76
N GLY A 51 2.94 16.85 10.69
CA GLY A 51 3.04 18.27 10.39
C GLY A 51 4.20 18.61 9.44
N SER A 52 5.34 17.92 9.58
CA SER A 52 6.50 18.10 8.71
C SER A 52 6.33 17.43 7.34
N LEU A 53 5.63 16.29 7.28
CA LEU A 53 5.34 15.56 6.05
C LEU A 53 4.17 16.16 5.26
N GLY A 54 3.34 16.97 5.91
CA GLY A 54 2.13 17.53 5.32
C GLY A 54 2.42 18.42 4.12
N GLU A 55 1.60 18.28 3.08
CA GLU A 55 1.61 19.11 1.87
C GLU A 55 0.30 19.92 1.80
N PRO A 56 0.16 21.04 2.54
CA PRO A 56 -1.12 21.77 2.64
C PRO A 56 -1.71 22.15 1.28
N ARG A 57 -0.88 22.54 0.32
CA ARG A 57 -1.32 22.92 -1.04
C ARG A 57 -1.95 21.76 -1.81
N ARG A 58 -1.70 20.51 -1.39
CA ARG A 58 -2.28 19.29 -1.94
C ARG A 58 -3.40 18.71 -1.07
N CYS A 59 -3.78 19.45 -0.02
CA CYS A 59 -4.92 19.10 0.84
C CYS A 59 -6.15 19.89 0.43
N LEU A 60 -7.31 19.25 0.55
CA LEU A 60 -8.62 19.78 0.23
C LEU A 60 -9.51 19.79 1.46
N VAL A 61 -10.34 20.82 1.57
CA VAL A 61 -11.34 20.95 2.63
C VAL A 61 -12.70 21.33 2.06
N VAL A 62 -13.74 20.83 2.69
CA VAL A 62 -15.11 21.32 2.55
C VAL A 62 -15.52 21.97 3.87
N ARG A 63 -16.06 23.16 3.81
CA ARG A 63 -16.51 23.90 4.99
C ARG A 63 -18.02 24.19 4.92
N GLU A 64 -18.66 24.20 6.06
CA GLU A 64 -20.03 24.67 6.22
C GLU A 64 -20.07 25.58 7.45
N ARG A 65 -20.49 26.84 7.26
CA ARG A 65 -20.53 27.87 8.32
C ARG A 65 -19.20 28.01 9.08
N GLY A 66 -18.09 27.92 8.36
CA GLY A 66 -16.74 28.03 8.91
C GLY A 66 -16.16 26.73 9.49
N ALA A 67 -16.98 25.71 9.78
CA ALA A 67 -16.51 24.43 10.29
C ALA A 67 -16.06 23.50 9.16
N ILE A 68 -14.98 22.74 9.38
CA ILE A 68 -14.53 21.71 8.43
C ILE A 68 -15.49 20.52 8.50
N MET A 69 -16.11 20.21 7.36
CA MET A 69 -17.05 19.11 7.18
C MET A 69 -16.39 17.87 6.57
N GLY A 70 -15.33 18.08 5.80
CA GLY A 70 -14.57 16.98 5.20
C GLY A 70 -13.19 17.43 4.78
N THR A 71 -12.28 16.46 4.71
CA THR A 71 -10.86 16.61 4.38
C THR A 71 -10.44 15.58 3.35
N ALA A 72 -9.43 15.88 2.54
CA ALA A 72 -8.70 14.92 1.74
C ALA A 72 -7.26 15.43 1.57
N GLY A 73 -6.27 14.64 1.96
CA GLY A 73 -4.86 14.94 1.78
C GLY A 73 -4.27 14.17 0.60
N THR A 74 -3.20 14.68 0.04
CA THR A 74 -2.41 14.01 -0.98
C THR A 74 -0.94 14.24 -0.68
N PHE A 75 -0.17 13.16 -0.65
CA PHE A 75 1.28 13.19 -0.57
C PHE A 75 1.90 12.93 -1.94
N SER A 76 3.03 13.57 -2.20
CA SER A 76 3.83 13.35 -3.40
C SER A 76 4.78 12.18 -3.18
N PHE A 77 4.50 11.06 -3.82
CA PHE A 77 5.34 9.87 -3.79
C PHE A 77 5.91 9.55 -5.16
N ARG A 78 6.95 8.74 -5.14
CA ARG A 78 7.43 7.99 -6.29
C ARG A 78 7.35 6.50 -5.97
N MET A 79 6.62 5.75 -6.79
CA MET A 79 6.32 4.34 -6.59
C MET A 79 6.95 3.47 -7.67
N SER A 80 7.53 2.34 -7.26
CA SER A 80 7.98 1.30 -8.19
C SER A 80 6.79 0.61 -8.85
N ILE A 81 6.88 0.40 -10.15
CA ILE A 81 5.88 -0.27 -10.98
C ILE A 81 6.51 -1.44 -11.76
N PRO A 82 5.70 -2.34 -12.35
CA PRO A 82 6.24 -3.43 -13.16
C PRO A 82 7.22 -2.95 -14.24
N GLY A 83 8.42 -3.58 -14.29
CA GLY A 83 9.54 -3.16 -15.11
C GLY A 83 10.60 -2.34 -14.36
N GLY A 84 10.42 -2.13 -13.03
CA GLY A 84 11.42 -1.48 -12.17
C GLY A 84 11.51 0.03 -12.30
N ARG A 85 10.64 0.66 -13.11
CA ARG A 85 10.57 2.13 -13.16
C ARG A 85 9.93 2.66 -11.90
N VAL A 86 10.38 3.83 -11.45
CA VAL A 86 9.82 4.55 -10.32
C VAL A 86 9.13 5.81 -10.85
N VAL A 87 7.82 5.95 -10.61
CA VAL A 87 6.98 6.98 -11.22
C VAL A 87 6.28 7.83 -10.18
N ASP A 88 6.02 9.08 -10.53
CA ASP A 88 5.24 9.99 -9.67
C ASP A 88 3.85 9.40 -9.40
N THR A 89 3.48 9.39 -8.13
CA THR A 89 2.27 8.74 -7.65
C THR A 89 1.67 9.54 -6.50
N ALA A 90 0.39 9.84 -6.59
CA ALA A 90 -0.32 10.52 -5.52
C ALA A 90 -0.70 9.56 -4.40
N GLY A 91 -0.16 9.73 -3.21
CA GLY A 91 -0.58 9.02 -2.00
C GLY A 91 -1.78 9.71 -1.36
N VAL A 92 -2.98 9.16 -1.55
CA VAL A 92 -4.21 9.72 -1.00
C VAL A 92 -4.39 9.28 0.45
N SER A 93 -4.51 10.25 1.34
CA SER A 93 -4.59 10.04 2.78
C SER A 93 -5.44 11.12 3.45
N MET A 94 -5.62 11.05 4.77
CA MET A 94 -6.36 12.05 5.56
C MET A 94 -7.75 12.35 5.00
N VAL A 95 -8.39 11.35 4.38
CA VAL A 95 -9.75 11.46 3.85
C VAL A 95 -10.73 11.24 4.98
N SER A 96 -11.46 12.27 5.33
CA SER A 96 -12.44 12.21 6.40
C SER A 96 -13.71 12.99 6.09
N VAL A 97 -14.82 12.58 6.68
CA VAL A 97 -16.07 13.36 6.67
C VAL A 97 -16.65 13.33 8.08
N GLN A 98 -16.86 14.50 8.65
CA GLN A 98 -17.47 14.67 9.96
C GLN A 98 -18.84 13.98 10.02
N ALA A 99 -19.22 13.45 11.18
CA ALA A 99 -20.44 12.66 11.33
C ALA A 99 -21.69 13.37 10.77
N VAL A 100 -21.82 14.67 11.03
CA VAL A 100 -22.94 15.51 10.56
C VAL A 100 -22.90 15.82 9.05
N GLY A 101 -21.74 15.58 8.37
CA GLY A 101 -21.55 15.73 6.93
C GLY A 101 -21.74 14.44 6.12
N ARG A 102 -21.87 13.29 6.79
CA ARG A 102 -21.98 11.99 6.13
C ARG A 102 -23.25 11.90 5.27
N ARG A 103 -23.16 11.16 4.15
CA ARG A 103 -24.26 10.92 3.18
C ARG A 103 -24.78 12.18 2.49
N ARG A 104 -24.08 13.31 2.59
CA ARG A 104 -24.45 14.60 1.97
C ARG A 104 -23.64 14.92 0.70
N GLY A 105 -22.84 13.98 0.18
CA GLY A 105 -22.03 14.15 -1.02
C GLY A 105 -20.64 14.76 -0.81
N VAL A 106 -20.26 15.14 0.42
CA VAL A 106 -18.98 15.76 0.76
C VAL A 106 -17.79 14.95 0.23
N LEU A 107 -17.74 13.64 0.51
CA LEU A 107 -16.68 12.77 0.02
C LEU A 107 -16.62 12.72 -1.51
N THR A 108 -17.77 12.67 -2.17
CA THR A 108 -17.84 12.64 -3.64
C THR A 108 -17.25 13.91 -4.25
N ALA A 109 -17.55 15.08 -3.67
CA ALA A 109 -17.00 16.36 -4.10
C ALA A 109 -15.47 16.42 -3.90
N LEU A 110 -14.97 16.02 -2.72
CA LEU A 110 -13.54 15.95 -2.42
C LEU A 110 -12.79 15.06 -3.41
N MET A 111 -13.25 13.82 -3.61
CA MET A 111 -12.60 12.86 -4.51
C MET A 111 -12.62 13.31 -5.97
N ARG A 112 -13.68 14.00 -6.41
CA ARG A 112 -13.77 14.56 -7.77
C ARG A 112 -12.72 15.65 -7.95
N GLN A 113 -12.71 16.65 -7.07
CA GLN A 113 -11.73 17.73 -7.13
C GLN A 113 -10.29 17.22 -7.02
N GLN A 114 -10.06 16.21 -6.18
CA GLN A 114 -8.74 15.60 -6.03
C GLN A 114 -8.28 14.94 -7.34
N LEU A 115 -9.09 14.06 -7.95
CA LEU A 115 -8.72 13.41 -9.21
C LEU A 115 -8.53 14.40 -10.37
N ASP A 116 -9.36 15.45 -10.45
CA ASP A 116 -9.20 16.54 -11.43
C ASP A 116 -7.87 17.27 -11.22
N SER A 117 -7.46 17.49 -9.97
CA SER A 117 -6.20 18.15 -9.63
C SER A 117 -4.99 17.28 -9.99
N LEU A 118 -5.03 15.98 -9.66
CA LEU A 118 -4.00 15.02 -10.00
C LEU A 118 -3.80 14.89 -11.51
N ARG A 119 -4.91 14.81 -12.27
CA ARG A 119 -4.85 14.78 -13.73
C ARG A 119 -4.16 16.02 -14.29
N ARG A 120 -4.52 17.23 -13.80
CA ARG A 120 -3.89 18.49 -14.21
C ARG A 120 -2.42 18.55 -13.81
N GLY A 121 -2.06 17.98 -12.66
CA GLY A 121 -0.67 17.83 -12.20
C GLY A 121 0.16 16.84 -13.03
N GLY A 122 -0.51 15.97 -13.82
CA GLY A 122 0.14 15.02 -14.70
C GLY A 122 0.52 13.69 -14.05
N GLU A 123 0.10 13.45 -12.82
CA GLU A 123 0.33 12.19 -12.11
C GLU A 123 -0.48 11.06 -12.77
N PRO A 124 0.16 9.96 -13.17
CA PRO A 124 -0.53 8.86 -13.83
C PRO A 124 -1.35 8.01 -12.86
N LEU A 125 -0.96 7.97 -11.60
CA LEU A 125 -1.48 7.08 -10.58
C LEU A 125 -1.84 7.83 -9.31
N ALA A 126 -2.91 7.36 -8.65
CA ALA A 126 -3.19 7.64 -7.26
C ALA A 126 -3.33 6.32 -6.51
N VAL A 127 -2.86 6.29 -5.27
CA VAL A 127 -2.87 5.10 -4.43
C VAL A 127 -3.37 5.44 -3.03
N LEU A 128 -3.92 4.46 -2.35
CA LEU A 128 -4.32 4.57 -0.95
C LEU A 128 -4.31 3.20 -0.26
N THR A 129 -4.33 3.25 1.05
CA THR A 129 -4.71 2.14 1.92
C THR A 129 -6.07 2.47 2.55
N ALA A 130 -6.97 1.52 2.56
CA ALA A 130 -8.36 1.79 2.92
C ALA A 130 -8.64 1.47 4.39
N SER A 131 -9.09 2.46 5.17
CA SER A 131 -9.67 2.18 6.50
C SER A 131 -11.03 1.47 6.38
N GLU A 132 -11.78 1.75 5.30
CA GLU A 132 -13.04 1.10 4.95
C GLU A 132 -13.01 0.71 3.47
N ALA A 133 -12.66 -0.54 3.17
CA ALA A 133 -12.49 -1.07 1.81
C ALA A 133 -13.67 -0.81 0.85
N PRO A 134 -14.96 -0.87 1.25
CA PRO A 134 -16.09 -0.65 0.35
C PRO A 134 -16.22 0.78 -0.21
N ILE A 135 -15.51 1.75 0.37
CA ILE A 135 -15.67 3.16 0.02
C ILE A 135 -15.07 3.48 -1.36
N TYR A 136 -13.86 2.99 -1.66
CA TYR A 136 -13.04 3.56 -2.71
C TYR A 136 -13.27 2.97 -4.11
N GLY A 137 -13.87 1.78 -4.19
CA GLY A 137 -14.22 1.16 -5.48
C GLY A 137 -15.13 2.04 -6.36
N ARG A 138 -16.06 2.80 -5.75
CA ARG A 138 -16.95 3.73 -6.47
C ARG A 138 -16.23 4.94 -7.10
N PHE A 139 -15.02 5.23 -6.64
CA PHE A 139 -14.14 6.27 -7.21
C PHE A 139 -13.11 5.68 -8.17
N GLY A 140 -13.20 4.38 -8.46
CA GLY A 140 -12.36 3.69 -9.43
C GLY A 140 -11.03 3.18 -8.89
N TYR A 141 -10.85 3.10 -7.56
CA TYR A 141 -9.70 2.44 -6.96
C TYR A 141 -9.91 0.93 -6.95
N GLY A 142 -8.89 0.18 -7.37
CA GLY A 142 -8.87 -1.28 -7.34
C GLY A 142 -7.81 -1.79 -6.37
N MET A 143 -8.11 -2.84 -5.61
CA MET A 143 -7.14 -3.50 -4.73
C MET A 143 -6.07 -4.17 -5.60
N ALA A 144 -4.84 -3.65 -5.58
CA ALA A 144 -3.72 -4.09 -6.42
C ALA A 144 -2.66 -4.90 -5.65
N ALA A 145 -2.60 -4.74 -4.33
CA ALA A 145 -1.71 -5.53 -3.49
C ALA A 145 -2.44 -6.01 -2.23
N ARG A 146 -2.00 -7.17 -1.76
CA ARG A 146 -2.35 -7.75 -0.46
C ARG A 146 -1.10 -7.87 0.39
N GLN A 147 -1.27 -8.04 1.70
CA GLN A 147 -0.19 -8.27 2.63
C GLN A 147 -0.51 -9.46 3.54
N LEU A 148 0.52 -10.03 4.14
CA LEU A 148 0.41 -11.00 5.22
C LEU A 148 0.67 -10.33 6.56
N SER A 149 -0.05 -10.77 7.58
CA SER A 149 0.35 -10.64 8.97
C SER A 149 0.67 -12.05 9.48
N LEU A 150 1.90 -12.25 9.96
CA LEU A 150 2.35 -13.53 10.47
C LEU A 150 2.32 -13.56 12.00
N ASP A 151 1.77 -14.62 12.54
CA ASP A 151 1.80 -14.96 13.97
C ASP A 151 2.51 -16.28 14.13
N ILE A 152 3.78 -16.22 14.62
CA ILE A 152 4.70 -17.34 14.60
C ILE A 152 4.95 -17.85 16.01
N ALA A 153 4.67 -19.14 16.25
CA ALA A 153 5.07 -19.83 17.47
C ALA A 153 6.57 -20.17 17.41
N SER A 154 7.44 -19.20 17.77
CA SER A 154 8.89 -19.25 17.50
C SER A 154 9.57 -20.48 18.11
N ARG A 155 9.11 -20.96 19.26
CA ARG A 155 9.66 -22.20 19.88
C ARG A 155 9.37 -23.47 19.11
N ARG A 156 8.41 -23.45 18.17
CA ARG A 156 8.02 -24.61 17.35
C ARG A 156 8.56 -24.53 15.93
N VAL A 157 9.24 -23.46 15.60
CA VAL A 157 9.76 -23.18 14.25
C VAL A 157 11.28 -23.13 14.30
N ARG A 158 11.92 -23.71 13.30
CA ARG A 158 13.37 -23.57 13.02
C ARG A 158 13.52 -23.28 11.52
N LEU A 159 14.59 -22.64 11.13
CA LEU A 159 14.93 -22.57 9.71
C LEU A 159 15.41 -23.95 9.26
N ALA A 160 14.62 -24.63 8.42
CA ALA A 160 14.90 -25.97 7.93
C ALA A 160 15.92 -25.99 6.79
N ALA A 161 15.94 -24.91 6.01
CA ALA A 161 16.85 -24.72 4.90
C ALA A 161 17.49 -23.32 5.02
N PRO A 162 18.47 -23.14 5.93
CA PRO A 162 19.22 -21.90 5.94
C PRO A 162 19.92 -21.75 4.59
N ALA A 163 19.88 -20.56 4.01
CA ALA A 163 20.68 -20.29 2.82
C ALA A 163 22.14 -20.64 3.13
N VAL A 164 22.78 -21.39 2.24
CA VAL A 164 24.19 -21.76 2.39
C VAL A 164 25.03 -20.50 2.62
N GLY A 165 25.85 -20.48 3.67
CA GLY A 165 26.65 -19.31 4.05
C GLY A 165 25.92 -18.27 4.90
N SER A 166 24.70 -18.55 5.40
CA SER A 166 24.01 -17.63 6.33
C SER A 166 24.73 -17.48 7.68
N ASP A 167 25.58 -18.44 8.07
CA ASP A 167 26.40 -18.38 9.28
C ASP A 167 27.62 -17.44 9.11
N GLU A 168 27.97 -17.06 7.87
CA GLU A 168 29.05 -16.14 7.56
C GLU A 168 28.58 -14.66 7.59
N VAL A 169 27.27 -14.44 7.79
CA VAL A 169 26.70 -13.09 7.87
C VAL A 169 26.96 -12.48 9.25
N GLY A 170 27.65 -11.37 9.28
CA GLY A 170 27.88 -10.61 10.51
C GLY A 170 26.61 -9.88 10.95
N LEU A 171 26.14 -10.10 12.18
CA LEU A 171 25.01 -9.38 12.76
C LEU A 171 25.48 -8.40 13.84
N SER A 172 24.89 -7.20 13.87
CA SER A 172 25.07 -6.22 14.94
C SER A 172 23.74 -5.55 15.27
N VAL A 173 23.47 -5.36 16.57
CA VAL A 173 22.31 -4.57 17.02
C VAL A 173 22.77 -3.13 17.19
N GLU A 174 22.03 -2.20 16.61
CA GLU A 174 22.35 -0.79 16.53
C GLU A 174 21.13 0.06 16.93
N ASP A 175 21.39 1.28 17.32
CA ASP A 175 20.35 2.28 17.50
C ASP A 175 19.66 2.56 16.13
N PRO A 176 18.32 2.48 16.03
CA PRO A 176 17.61 2.64 14.76
C PRO A 176 17.89 3.97 14.04
N HIS A 177 18.10 5.07 14.81
CA HIS A 177 18.41 6.37 14.24
C HIS A 177 19.83 6.43 13.67
N LYS A 178 20.79 5.71 14.30
CA LYS A 178 22.16 5.62 13.78
C LYS A 178 22.26 4.70 12.57
N ALA A 179 21.39 3.68 12.48
CA ALA A 179 21.34 2.75 11.39
C ALA A 179 20.56 3.29 10.18
N LEU A 180 19.87 4.44 10.29
CA LEU A 180 18.92 4.95 9.31
C LEU A 180 19.52 5.03 7.89
N ASP A 181 20.64 5.73 7.73
CA ASP A 181 21.26 5.92 6.41
C ASP A 181 21.60 4.60 5.73
N ALA A 182 22.09 3.62 6.49
CA ALA A 182 22.43 2.30 5.98
C ALA A 182 21.19 1.48 5.60
N CYS A 183 20.10 1.62 6.36
CA CYS A 183 18.80 1.00 6.04
C CYS A 183 18.20 1.62 4.77
N GLU A 184 18.24 2.95 4.65
CA GLU A 184 17.72 3.67 3.48
C GLU A 184 18.52 3.39 2.20
N GLU A 185 19.84 3.25 2.30
CA GLU A 185 20.67 2.82 1.18
C GLU A 185 20.27 1.42 0.67
N LEU A 186 20.04 0.46 1.58
CA LEU A 186 19.53 -0.86 1.22
C LEU A 186 18.13 -0.78 0.62
N TYR A 187 17.22 -0.04 1.27
CA TYR A 187 15.85 0.14 0.80
C TYR A 187 15.81 0.73 -0.62
N GLY A 188 16.67 1.71 -0.91
CA GLY A 188 16.81 2.30 -2.25
C GLY A 188 17.25 1.30 -3.31
N ARG A 189 18.08 0.28 -2.96
CA ARG A 189 18.45 -0.82 -3.86
C ARG A 189 17.30 -1.79 -4.12
N LEU A 190 16.42 -1.99 -3.14
CA LEU A 190 15.26 -2.89 -3.25
C LEU A 190 14.07 -2.25 -3.98
N LEU A 191 13.93 -0.92 -3.88
CA LEU A 191 12.81 -0.16 -4.41
C LEU A 191 12.44 -0.53 -5.86
N PRO A 192 13.35 -0.56 -6.84
CA PRO A 192 13.00 -0.90 -8.23
C PRO A 192 12.68 -2.39 -8.44
N GLN A 193 12.96 -3.24 -7.48
CA GLN A 193 12.84 -4.70 -7.64
C GLN A 193 11.43 -5.22 -7.35
N ARG A 194 10.58 -4.41 -6.68
CA ARG A 194 9.24 -4.84 -6.28
C ARG A 194 8.19 -3.76 -6.53
N PRO A 195 7.18 -4.03 -7.37
CA PRO A 195 6.09 -3.08 -7.60
C PRO A 195 5.33 -2.75 -6.31
N GLY A 196 4.94 -1.49 -6.16
CA GLY A 196 4.20 -1.00 -4.99
C GLY A 196 5.08 -0.40 -3.89
N MET A 197 6.41 -0.65 -3.89
CA MET A 197 7.32 0.06 -2.98
C MET A 197 7.38 1.54 -3.34
N MET A 198 7.43 2.37 -2.32
CA MET A 198 7.50 3.83 -2.48
C MET A 198 8.85 4.35 -1.99
N ALA A 199 9.41 5.33 -2.70
CA ALA A 199 10.62 6.00 -2.27
C ALA A 199 10.38 6.75 -0.95
N HIS A 200 11.31 6.64 -0.03
CA HIS A 200 11.34 7.44 1.19
C HIS A 200 12.03 8.77 0.88
N GLU A 201 11.23 9.80 0.65
CA GLU A 201 11.71 11.15 0.34
C GLU A 201 11.08 12.14 1.33
N ASN A 202 11.74 13.29 1.55
CA ASN A 202 11.17 14.41 2.31
C ASN A 202 10.77 14.10 3.77
N GLY A 203 11.50 13.22 4.45
CA GLY A 203 11.24 12.87 5.86
C GLY A 203 10.42 11.57 6.05
N TRP A 204 9.98 10.92 4.97
CA TRP A 204 9.26 9.64 5.05
C TRP A 204 10.11 8.50 5.62
N GLU A 205 11.43 8.60 5.52
CA GLU A 205 12.39 7.68 6.14
C GLU A 205 12.30 7.65 7.68
N LEU A 206 11.71 8.69 8.28
CA LEU A 206 11.53 8.77 9.73
C LEU A 206 10.28 8.03 10.22
N VAL A 207 9.32 7.73 9.33
CA VAL A 207 8.07 7.06 9.73
C VAL A 207 8.31 5.69 10.37
N PRO A 208 9.17 4.82 9.84
CA PRO A 208 9.49 3.54 10.48
C PRO A 208 10.18 3.67 11.85
N LEU A 209 10.71 4.84 12.19
CA LEU A 209 11.38 5.10 13.47
C LEU A 209 10.43 5.62 14.56
N LEU A 210 9.18 5.96 14.21
CA LEU A 210 8.19 6.38 15.20
C LEU A 210 7.97 5.29 16.25
N ASP A 211 8.31 5.59 17.50
CA ASP A 211 8.19 4.65 18.60
C ASP A 211 7.72 5.31 19.91
N PRO A 212 6.60 6.05 19.90
CA PRO A 212 6.10 6.69 21.10
C PRO A 212 5.82 5.67 22.21
N PRO A 213 6.17 5.95 23.46
CA PRO A 213 5.93 5.03 24.57
C PRO A 213 4.48 4.56 24.69
N ALA A 214 3.52 5.42 24.32
CA ALA A 214 2.08 5.09 24.33
C ALA A 214 1.68 4.01 23.30
N TRP A 215 2.52 3.74 22.29
CA TRP A 215 2.26 2.71 21.27
C TRP A 215 2.99 1.38 21.50
N ARG A 216 3.91 1.34 22.46
CA ARG A 216 4.74 0.14 22.69
C ARG A 216 4.00 -1.05 23.26
N ASP A 217 2.82 -0.83 23.87
CA ASP A 217 1.99 -1.90 24.46
C ASP A 217 2.82 -2.89 25.32
N GLY A 218 3.62 -2.34 26.23
CA GLY A 218 4.51 -3.11 27.10
C GLY A 218 5.83 -3.58 26.47
N SER A 219 6.07 -3.32 25.20
CA SER A 219 7.34 -3.64 24.55
C SER A 219 8.45 -2.68 24.96
N ALA A 220 9.68 -3.15 24.91
CA ALA A 220 10.89 -2.32 24.94
C ALA A 220 10.92 -1.36 23.73
N PRO A 221 11.76 -0.32 23.77
CA PRO A 221 12.01 0.50 22.57
C PRO A 221 12.43 -0.32 21.38
N VAL A 222 12.15 0.19 20.17
CA VAL A 222 12.56 -0.44 18.92
C VAL A 222 14.09 -0.49 18.82
N GLU A 223 14.60 -1.63 18.42
CA GLU A 223 16.01 -1.88 18.08
C GLU A 223 16.13 -2.19 16.59
N CYS A 224 17.34 -2.04 16.04
CA CYS A 224 17.67 -2.39 14.66
C CYS A 224 18.81 -3.42 14.63
N VAL A 225 18.57 -4.59 14.04
CA VAL A 225 19.63 -5.54 13.73
C VAL A 225 20.05 -5.37 12.29
N ILE A 226 21.36 -5.20 12.06
CA ILE A 226 21.98 -5.04 10.74
C ILE A 226 22.72 -6.32 10.37
N ALA A 227 22.47 -6.82 9.16
CA ALA A 227 23.20 -7.93 8.56
C ALA A 227 24.24 -7.39 7.56
N ARG A 228 25.52 -7.73 7.79
CA ARG A 228 26.64 -7.32 6.93
C ARG A 228 27.29 -8.52 6.26
N MET A 229 27.61 -8.34 4.99
CA MET A 229 28.35 -9.27 4.16
C MET A 229 29.46 -8.52 3.44
N ASP A 230 30.70 -8.97 3.55
CA ASP A 230 31.88 -8.32 2.93
C ASP A 230 31.98 -6.81 3.26
N GLY A 231 31.61 -6.43 4.50
CA GLY A 231 31.61 -5.05 4.96
C GLY A 231 30.42 -4.18 4.50
N ARG A 232 29.55 -4.71 3.61
CA ARG A 232 28.35 -4.02 3.10
C ARG A 232 27.11 -4.46 3.87
N VAL A 233 26.18 -3.51 4.09
CA VAL A 233 24.84 -3.84 4.61
C VAL A 233 24.06 -4.58 3.54
N ALA A 234 23.69 -5.82 3.85
CA ALA A 234 22.92 -6.73 3.00
C ALA A 234 21.51 -6.98 3.52
N GLY A 235 21.21 -6.56 4.75
CA GLY A 235 19.87 -6.65 5.33
C GLY A 235 19.78 -5.92 6.65
N TYR A 236 18.55 -5.66 7.08
CA TYR A 236 18.23 -5.14 8.41
C TYR A 236 16.86 -5.66 8.87
N ALA A 237 16.64 -5.62 10.20
CA ALA A 237 15.30 -5.75 10.78
C ALA A 237 15.14 -4.78 11.94
N ARG A 238 14.02 -4.05 11.99
CA ARG A 238 13.60 -3.27 13.14
C ARG A 238 12.56 -4.05 13.92
N TYR A 239 12.73 -4.17 15.21
CA TYR A 239 11.90 -5.02 16.07
C TYR A 239 11.84 -4.47 17.49
N SER A 240 10.86 -4.92 18.25
CA SER A 240 10.79 -4.68 19.69
C SER A 240 10.42 -5.98 20.41
N VAL A 241 10.71 -6.05 21.71
CA VAL A 241 10.46 -7.24 22.53
C VAL A 241 9.56 -6.87 23.71
N ALA A 242 8.43 -7.55 23.83
CA ALA A 242 7.60 -7.54 25.04
C ALA A 242 7.94 -8.79 25.86
N VAL A 243 8.43 -8.62 27.09
CA VAL A 243 8.73 -9.73 27.99
C VAL A 243 7.50 -10.04 28.81
N GLU A 244 7.04 -11.28 28.73
CA GLU A 244 5.89 -11.79 29.47
C GLU A 244 6.27 -13.08 30.21
N TRP A 245 5.68 -13.31 31.39
CA TRP A 245 5.90 -14.49 32.18
C TRP A 245 4.57 -15.20 32.48
N SER A 246 4.54 -16.51 32.23
CA SER A 246 3.40 -17.34 32.61
C SER A 246 3.25 -17.46 34.14
N ARG A 247 2.13 -18.01 34.57
CA ARG A 247 1.90 -18.31 35.98
C ARG A 247 2.92 -19.34 36.56
N THR A 248 3.54 -20.11 35.69
CA THR A 248 4.57 -21.10 36.07
C THR A 248 5.98 -20.56 35.93
N ASN A 249 6.14 -19.23 35.80
CA ASN A 249 7.42 -18.55 35.65
C ASN A 249 8.19 -18.98 34.39
N THR A 250 7.45 -19.33 33.32
CA THR A 250 8.03 -19.60 32.01
C THR A 250 7.95 -18.32 31.18
N ALA A 251 9.04 -17.94 30.49
CA ALA A 251 9.05 -16.78 29.63
C ALA A 251 8.17 -17.03 28.39
N GLU A 252 7.22 -16.13 28.11
CA GLU A 252 6.26 -16.20 27.01
C GLU A 252 6.25 -14.90 26.18
N GLY A 253 7.37 -14.18 26.19
CA GLY A 253 7.49 -12.90 25.51
C GLY A 253 7.25 -12.97 24.01
N THR A 254 6.99 -11.80 23.42
CA THR A 254 6.69 -11.62 22.01
C THR A 254 7.70 -10.69 21.35
N VAL A 255 8.30 -11.13 20.22
CA VAL A 255 9.01 -10.23 19.30
C VAL A 255 8.02 -9.64 18.33
N ARG A 256 8.03 -8.31 18.21
CA ARG A 256 7.24 -7.58 17.22
C ARG A 256 8.16 -7.05 16.13
N VAL A 257 8.10 -7.63 14.95
CA VAL A 257 8.88 -7.17 13.79
C VAL A 257 8.18 -5.98 13.17
N ARG A 258 8.85 -4.85 13.09
CA ARG A 258 8.36 -3.65 12.43
C ARG A 258 8.55 -3.74 10.92
N ASP A 259 9.78 -4.02 10.52
CA ASP A 259 10.16 -4.34 9.14
C ASP A 259 11.40 -5.25 9.11
N ILE A 260 11.59 -5.96 8.01
CA ILE A 260 12.75 -6.81 7.74
C ILE A 260 12.97 -6.86 6.24
N GLU A 261 14.15 -6.41 5.81
CA GLU A 261 14.55 -6.28 4.42
C GLU A 261 15.96 -6.83 4.19
N ALA A 262 16.18 -7.46 3.04
CA ALA A 262 17.51 -7.89 2.62
C ALA A 262 17.58 -8.01 1.09
N ASP A 263 18.76 -7.70 0.54
CA ASP A 263 19.07 -7.87 -0.88
C ASP A 263 19.85 -9.19 -1.17
N ASP A 264 20.08 -10.00 -0.11
CA ASP A 264 20.70 -11.32 -0.20
C ASP A 264 19.94 -12.36 0.65
N PRO A 265 19.60 -13.54 0.10
CA PRO A 265 18.88 -14.58 0.83
C PRO A 265 19.58 -15.06 2.11
N ARG A 266 20.92 -14.99 2.16
CA ARG A 266 21.72 -15.37 3.34
C ARG A 266 21.51 -14.38 4.48
N ALA A 267 21.55 -13.08 4.15
CA ALA A 267 21.27 -12.01 5.10
C ALA A 267 19.82 -12.12 5.61
N TYR A 268 18.86 -12.38 4.72
CA TYR A 268 17.45 -12.57 5.10
C TYR A 268 17.28 -13.76 6.07
N ALA A 269 17.91 -14.89 5.78
CA ALA A 269 17.90 -16.08 6.66
C ALA A 269 18.55 -15.80 8.02
N ALA A 270 19.68 -15.07 8.04
CA ALA A 270 20.37 -14.72 9.29
C ALA A 270 19.52 -13.80 10.16
N LEU A 271 18.84 -12.80 9.56
CA LEU A 271 17.92 -11.90 10.27
C LEU A 271 16.73 -12.66 10.87
N TRP A 272 16.08 -13.53 10.08
CA TRP A 272 14.97 -14.32 10.59
C TRP A 272 15.41 -15.33 11.67
N ARG A 273 16.59 -15.91 11.57
CA ARG A 273 17.14 -16.76 12.64
C ARG A 273 17.29 -15.95 13.92
N PHE A 274 17.90 -14.77 13.85
CA PHE A 274 18.06 -13.88 15.00
C PHE A 274 16.70 -13.56 15.65
N ILE A 275 15.70 -13.18 14.87
CA ILE A 275 14.34 -12.86 15.35
C ILE A 275 13.65 -14.06 15.99
N LEU A 276 13.73 -15.25 15.36
CA LEU A 276 13.09 -16.47 15.87
C LEU A 276 13.76 -17.05 17.12
N GLU A 277 15.05 -16.79 17.30
CA GLU A 277 15.86 -17.32 18.41
C GLU A 277 16.05 -16.27 19.54
N THR A 278 15.35 -15.15 19.50
CA THR A 278 15.39 -14.13 20.56
C THR A 278 15.00 -14.74 21.91
N ASP A 279 15.88 -14.61 22.90
CA ASP A 279 15.69 -15.17 24.25
C ASP A 279 14.45 -14.61 24.94
N LEU A 280 13.90 -15.38 25.87
CA LEU A 280 12.74 -15.04 26.69
C LEU A 280 11.43 -14.82 25.88
N THR A 281 11.40 -15.25 24.62
CA THR A 281 10.22 -15.14 23.77
C THR A 281 9.68 -16.50 23.34
N SER A 282 8.44 -16.54 22.95
CA SER A 282 7.76 -17.74 22.44
C SER A 282 6.94 -17.47 21.19
N ARG A 283 6.84 -16.19 20.81
CA ARG A 283 5.99 -15.71 19.72
C ARG A 283 6.71 -14.62 18.94
N VAL A 284 6.52 -14.61 17.62
CA VAL A 284 6.93 -13.52 16.74
C VAL A 284 5.70 -13.04 15.98
N ILE A 285 5.44 -11.75 16.03
CA ILE A 285 4.41 -11.08 15.20
C ILE A 285 5.13 -10.26 14.14
N ALA A 286 4.86 -10.55 12.88
CA ALA A 286 5.40 -9.83 11.75
C ALA A 286 4.27 -9.38 10.82
N PRO A 287 3.72 -8.20 11.04
CA PRO A 287 2.70 -7.63 10.17
C PRO A 287 3.31 -7.11 8.89
N ASN A 288 2.43 -6.80 7.93
CA ASN A 288 2.80 -6.17 6.67
C ASN A 288 3.96 -6.88 5.94
N ARG A 289 3.84 -8.22 5.76
CA ARG A 289 4.77 -8.99 4.91
C ARG A 289 4.18 -9.19 3.52
N PRO A 290 5.01 -9.35 2.48
CA PRO A 290 4.51 -9.62 1.13
C PRO A 290 3.82 -10.98 1.06
N VAL A 291 2.88 -11.17 0.12
CA VAL A 291 2.15 -12.46 -0.01
C VAL A 291 3.04 -13.60 -0.52
N ASP A 292 4.17 -13.29 -1.12
CA ASP A 292 5.23 -14.20 -1.54
C ASP A 292 6.38 -14.28 -0.51
N GLU A 293 6.05 -14.16 0.78
CA GLU A 293 7.00 -14.14 1.90
C GLU A 293 7.90 -15.37 1.92
N ALA A 294 9.21 -15.15 1.75
CA ALA A 294 10.20 -16.20 1.62
C ALA A 294 10.34 -17.05 2.89
N LEU A 295 10.12 -16.47 4.08
CA LEU A 295 10.18 -17.20 5.35
C LEU A 295 9.32 -18.47 5.33
N LEU A 296 8.12 -18.41 4.72
CA LEU A 296 7.19 -19.55 4.67
C LEU A 296 7.77 -20.77 3.95
N HIS A 297 8.80 -20.58 3.11
CA HIS A 297 9.54 -21.65 2.44
C HIS A 297 10.83 -22.07 3.15
N MET A 298 11.23 -21.30 4.18
CA MET A 298 12.48 -21.55 4.92
C MET A 298 12.25 -22.29 6.23
N VAL A 299 11.03 -22.27 6.77
CA VAL A 299 10.71 -22.83 8.09
C VAL A 299 10.48 -24.34 8.06
N SER A 300 10.77 -25.00 9.19
CA SER A 300 10.59 -26.45 9.37
C SER A 300 9.12 -26.88 9.40
N ASP A 301 8.23 -26.02 9.90
CA ASP A 301 6.78 -26.27 9.95
C ASP A 301 6.00 -24.95 9.76
N VAL A 302 5.51 -24.74 8.55
CA VAL A 302 4.73 -23.56 8.17
C VAL A 302 3.41 -23.43 8.93
N ARG A 303 2.87 -24.50 9.50
CA ARG A 303 1.62 -24.47 10.28
C ARG A 303 1.73 -23.64 11.56
N HIS A 304 2.95 -23.40 12.03
CA HIS A 304 3.24 -22.56 13.18
C HIS A 304 3.52 -21.09 12.81
N CYS A 305 3.37 -20.73 11.53
CA CYS A 305 3.53 -19.37 11.02
C CYS A 305 2.19 -18.71 10.64
N THR A 306 1.11 -19.03 11.24
CA THR A 306 -0.29 -18.61 11.01
C THR A 306 -0.43 -17.31 10.16
N PRO A 307 -0.45 -17.39 8.81
CA PRO A 307 -0.57 -16.21 7.97
C PRO A 307 -2.02 -15.74 7.89
N THR A 308 -2.24 -14.44 8.11
CA THR A 308 -3.51 -13.76 7.82
C THR A 308 -3.33 -12.88 6.60
N VAL A 309 -4.17 -13.04 5.58
CA VAL A 309 -4.16 -12.20 4.37
C VAL A 309 -5.04 -10.98 4.58
N LEU A 310 -4.48 -9.80 4.34
CA LEU A 310 -5.17 -8.52 4.44
C LEU A 310 -5.08 -7.79 3.08
N ASP A 311 -6.03 -6.89 2.81
CA ASP A 311 -5.88 -5.90 1.76
C ASP A 311 -4.77 -4.89 2.15
N SER A 312 -4.14 -4.32 1.13
CA SER A 312 -3.06 -3.36 1.33
C SER A 312 -3.25 -2.15 0.40
N LEU A 313 -2.59 -2.15 -0.75
CA LEU A 313 -2.56 -1.01 -1.65
C LEU A 313 -3.69 -1.04 -2.68
N TYR A 314 -4.45 0.05 -2.77
CA TYR A 314 -5.44 0.30 -3.81
C TYR A 314 -4.86 1.27 -4.83
N VAL A 315 -5.04 0.96 -6.12
CA VAL A 315 -4.52 1.76 -7.24
C VAL A 315 -5.66 2.33 -8.06
N ARG A 316 -5.53 3.61 -8.42
CA ARG A 316 -6.38 4.36 -9.34
C ARG A 316 -5.54 4.87 -10.51
N LEU A 317 -5.84 4.44 -11.72
CA LEU A 317 -5.27 5.07 -12.90
C LEU A 317 -5.94 6.43 -13.09
N VAL A 318 -5.21 7.50 -12.82
CA VAL A 318 -5.68 8.88 -13.00
C VAL A 318 -5.79 9.22 -14.49
N ASP A 319 -4.80 8.77 -15.26
CA ASP A 319 -4.74 8.91 -16.71
C ASP A 319 -4.31 7.55 -17.31
N ILE A 320 -5.24 6.88 -18.00
CA ILE A 320 -5.02 5.50 -18.49
C ILE A 320 -3.82 5.41 -19.43
N PRO A 321 -3.71 6.21 -20.52
CA PRO A 321 -2.56 6.09 -21.41
C PRO A 321 -1.24 6.35 -20.71
N ARG A 322 -1.14 7.38 -19.87
CA ARG A 322 0.08 7.66 -19.11
C ARG A 322 0.45 6.51 -18.19
N ALA A 323 -0.53 5.98 -17.45
CA ALA A 323 -0.29 4.86 -16.53
C ALA A 323 0.16 3.59 -17.27
N LEU A 324 -0.53 3.20 -18.35
CA LEU A 324 -0.20 1.99 -19.10
C LEU A 324 1.11 2.10 -19.90
N CYS A 325 1.50 3.30 -20.36
CA CYS A 325 2.78 3.55 -20.98
C CYS A 325 3.94 3.67 -19.98
N ALA A 326 3.65 3.88 -18.69
CA ALA A 326 4.69 4.01 -17.67
C ALA A 326 5.31 2.66 -17.29
N ARG A 327 4.55 1.56 -17.35
CA ARG A 327 5.00 0.21 -17.02
C ARG A 327 5.50 -0.55 -18.25
N THR A 328 6.26 -1.63 -18.01
CA THR A 328 6.55 -2.66 -19.01
C THR A 328 5.66 -3.89 -18.78
N TYR A 329 5.71 -4.84 -19.71
CA TYR A 329 4.88 -6.03 -19.74
C TYR A 329 5.76 -7.28 -19.80
N ALA A 330 5.41 -8.31 -19.04
CA ALA A 330 6.22 -9.53 -18.96
C ALA A 330 6.28 -10.31 -20.29
N THR A 331 5.27 -10.16 -21.14
CA THR A 331 5.22 -10.70 -22.51
C THR A 331 4.60 -9.67 -23.45
N ALA A 332 4.85 -9.79 -24.74
CA ALA A 332 4.23 -8.92 -25.73
C ALA A 332 2.69 -8.98 -25.66
N ILE A 333 2.07 -7.81 -25.78
CA ILE A 333 0.61 -7.65 -25.80
C ILE A 333 0.20 -6.67 -26.89
N ASP A 334 -0.86 -6.99 -27.61
CA ASP A 334 -1.64 -6.08 -28.45
C ASP A 334 -3.13 -6.37 -28.20
N THR A 335 -3.82 -5.42 -27.56
CA THR A 335 -5.19 -5.60 -27.10
C THR A 335 -5.95 -4.28 -27.09
N VAL A 336 -7.26 -4.37 -27.31
CA VAL A 336 -8.19 -3.25 -27.15
C VAL A 336 -8.95 -3.43 -25.84
N LEU A 337 -8.72 -2.50 -24.91
CA LEU A 337 -9.39 -2.42 -23.62
C LEU A 337 -10.58 -1.46 -23.72
N GLU A 338 -11.80 -1.92 -23.47
CA GLU A 338 -12.93 -1.03 -23.26
C GLU A 338 -13.09 -0.79 -21.76
N VAL A 339 -12.77 0.43 -21.34
CA VAL A 339 -12.73 0.81 -19.91
C VAL A 339 -13.92 1.67 -19.57
N GLY A 340 -14.70 1.22 -18.59
CA GLY A 340 -15.75 2.01 -17.96
C GLY A 340 -15.20 2.84 -16.80
N ASP A 341 -15.44 4.17 -16.81
CA ASP A 341 -15.07 5.06 -15.72
C ASP A 341 -16.12 6.16 -15.55
N ARG A 342 -17.13 5.89 -14.75
CA ARG A 342 -18.23 6.83 -14.49
C ARG A 342 -17.79 8.03 -13.65
N PHE A 343 -16.74 7.86 -12.86
CA PHE A 343 -16.29 8.91 -11.95
C PHE A 343 -15.31 9.88 -12.60
N ALA A 344 -14.48 9.39 -13.51
CA ALA A 344 -13.51 10.19 -14.27
C ALA A 344 -13.72 9.97 -15.79
N PRO A 345 -14.70 10.66 -16.41
CA PRO A 345 -15.15 10.36 -17.79
C PRO A 345 -14.08 10.46 -18.87
N TRP A 346 -12.97 11.16 -18.61
CA TRP A 346 -11.86 11.27 -19.55
C TRP A 346 -11.14 9.94 -19.77
N ASN A 347 -11.23 8.99 -18.84
CA ASN A 347 -10.70 7.63 -18.95
C ASN A 347 -11.65 6.67 -19.68
N GLN A 348 -12.95 6.98 -19.67
CA GLN A 348 -13.93 6.10 -20.29
C GLN A 348 -13.72 5.99 -21.80
N GLY A 349 -13.77 4.77 -22.33
CA GLY A 349 -13.68 4.49 -23.76
C GLY A 349 -12.77 3.32 -24.09
N ARG A 350 -12.41 3.23 -25.39
CA ARG A 350 -11.56 2.14 -25.90
C ARG A 350 -10.14 2.60 -26.07
N TRP A 351 -9.23 1.77 -25.60
CA TRP A 351 -7.80 2.02 -25.57
C TRP A 351 -7.05 0.86 -26.20
N ARG A 352 -6.35 1.10 -27.29
CA ARG A 352 -5.42 0.11 -27.83
C ARG A 352 -4.10 0.20 -27.09
N LEU A 353 -3.73 -0.92 -26.48
CA LEU A 353 -2.47 -1.11 -25.77
C LEU A 353 -1.60 -2.07 -26.55
N THR A 354 -0.42 -1.59 -26.96
CA THR A 354 0.65 -2.43 -27.53
C THR A 354 1.89 -2.24 -26.64
N GLY A 355 2.49 -3.34 -26.17
CA GLY A 355 3.64 -3.24 -25.26
C GLY A 355 4.35 -4.58 -25.04
N ASP A 356 5.54 -4.51 -24.46
CA ASP A 356 6.40 -5.64 -24.11
C ASP A 356 7.35 -5.27 -22.95
N GLY A 357 8.48 -5.98 -22.82
CA GLY A 357 9.53 -5.70 -21.83
C GLY A 357 10.28 -4.40 -22.02
N GLU A 358 10.23 -3.79 -23.19
CA GLU A 358 10.95 -2.55 -23.52
C GLU A 358 10.08 -1.30 -23.29
N GLY A 359 8.76 -1.44 -23.42
CA GLY A 359 7.83 -0.33 -23.20
C GLY A 359 6.45 -0.55 -23.78
N ALA A 360 5.65 0.52 -23.83
CA ALA A 360 4.29 0.43 -24.33
C ALA A 360 3.78 1.73 -24.97
N VAL A 361 2.82 1.57 -25.86
CA VAL A 361 2.00 2.64 -26.43
C VAL A 361 0.53 2.34 -26.11
N CYS A 362 -0.18 3.36 -25.64
CA CYS A 362 -1.60 3.27 -25.34
C CYS A 362 -2.33 4.47 -25.94
N THR A 363 -3.23 4.23 -26.88
CA THR A 363 -3.95 5.27 -27.62
C THR A 363 -5.45 4.98 -27.69
N ARG A 364 -6.25 6.02 -27.85
CA ARG A 364 -7.69 5.84 -28.14
C ARG A 364 -7.89 5.17 -29.48
N THR A 365 -8.91 4.30 -29.53
CA THR A 365 -9.30 3.59 -30.76
C THR A 365 -10.82 3.46 -30.87
N HIS A 366 -11.29 3.14 -32.08
CA HIS A 366 -12.67 2.73 -32.37
C HIS A 366 -12.80 1.23 -32.66
N ASP A 367 -11.70 0.49 -32.59
CA ASP A 367 -11.67 -0.95 -32.85
C ASP A 367 -12.59 -1.70 -31.85
N ALA A 368 -13.02 -2.89 -32.25
CA ALA A 368 -13.80 -3.74 -31.37
C ALA A 368 -12.99 -4.12 -30.12
N PRO A 369 -13.60 -4.12 -28.93
CA PRO A 369 -12.85 -4.44 -27.70
C PRO A 369 -12.50 -5.93 -27.65
N ASP A 370 -11.30 -6.22 -27.17
CA ASP A 370 -10.87 -7.57 -26.81
C ASP A 370 -11.27 -7.91 -25.36
N LEU A 371 -11.19 -6.89 -24.48
CA LEU A 371 -11.56 -6.98 -23.07
C LEU A 371 -12.43 -5.77 -22.67
N SER A 372 -13.49 -6.02 -21.90
CA SER A 372 -14.27 -4.94 -21.25
C SER A 372 -14.17 -5.07 -19.73
N LEU A 373 -13.94 -3.95 -19.04
CA LEU A 373 -13.75 -3.87 -17.59
C LEU A 373 -13.99 -2.45 -17.07
N ASP A 374 -14.19 -2.31 -15.77
CA ASP A 374 -14.13 -0.99 -15.15
C ASP A 374 -12.69 -0.57 -14.80
N VAL A 375 -12.49 0.71 -14.56
CA VAL A 375 -11.16 1.25 -14.22
C VAL A 375 -10.62 0.70 -12.88
N ALA A 376 -11.49 0.30 -11.95
CA ALA A 376 -11.05 -0.31 -10.69
C ALA A 376 -10.51 -1.73 -10.91
N ALA A 377 -11.09 -2.51 -11.83
CA ALA A 377 -10.53 -3.79 -12.24
C ALA A 377 -9.16 -3.63 -12.91
N LEU A 378 -9.02 -2.61 -13.78
CA LEU A 378 -7.72 -2.27 -14.37
C LEU A 378 -6.70 -1.84 -13.31
N GLY A 379 -7.13 -1.06 -12.31
CA GLY A 379 -6.32 -0.67 -11.15
C GLY A 379 -5.85 -1.89 -10.35
N SER A 380 -6.74 -2.87 -10.12
CA SER A 380 -6.37 -4.11 -9.44
C SER A 380 -5.29 -4.89 -10.18
N ALA A 381 -5.35 -4.97 -11.50
CA ALA A 381 -4.38 -5.70 -12.32
C ALA A 381 -3.06 -4.93 -12.54
N TYR A 382 -3.04 -3.62 -12.29
CA TYR A 382 -1.96 -2.73 -12.71
C TYR A 382 -0.58 -3.12 -12.19
N LEU A 383 -0.47 -3.53 -10.93
CA LEU A 383 0.81 -3.92 -10.32
C LEU A 383 1.19 -5.40 -10.54
N GLY A 384 0.31 -6.20 -11.15
CA GLY A 384 0.59 -7.61 -11.47
C GLY A 384 0.29 -8.60 -10.34
N GLY A 385 -0.24 -8.14 -9.20
CA GLY A 385 -0.61 -8.99 -8.05
C GLY A 385 -2.02 -9.59 -8.14
N VAL A 386 -2.88 -9.04 -8.98
CA VAL A 386 -4.23 -9.55 -9.29
C VAL A 386 -4.31 -9.80 -10.78
N THR A 387 -4.71 -11.00 -11.18
CA THR A 387 -4.71 -11.40 -12.57
C THR A 387 -6.02 -11.06 -13.28
N PHE A 388 -5.97 -10.85 -14.60
CA PHE A 388 -7.18 -10.73 -15.40
C PHE A 388 -8.06 -11.98 -15.32
N SER A 389 -7.46 -13.16 -15.17
CA SER A 389 -8.18 -14.42 -14.99
C SER A 389 -8.98 -14.46 -13.70
N GLU A 390 -8.41 -14.01 -12.56
CA GLU A 390 -9.14 -13.89 -11.29
C GLU A 390 -10.29 -12.88 -11.40
N LEU A 391 -10.05 -11.74 -12.04
CA LEU A 391 -11.07 -10.72 -12.23
C LEU A 391 -12.20 -11.20 -13.17
N ALA A 392 -11.88 -11.97 -14.18
CA ALA A 392 -12.89 -12.59 -15.07
C ALA A 392 -13.71 -13.66 -14.33
N ALA A 393 -13.07 -14.50 -13.51
CA ALA A 393 -13.78 -15.47 -12.66
C ALA A 393 -14.72 -14.77 -11.66
N ALA A 394 -14.38 -13.54 -11.23
CA ALA A 394 -15.22 -12.69 -10.38
C ALA A 394 -16.28 -11.87 -11.18
N GLY A 395 -16.37 -12.03 -12.49
CA GLY A 395 -17.31 -11.29 -13.35
C GLY A 395 -16.95 -9.80 -13.57
N ARG A 396 -15.72 -9.40 -13.26
CA ARG A 396 -15.27 -8.01 -13.36
C ARG A 396 -14.53 -7.69 -14.67
N VAL A 397 -14.14 -8.71 -15.42
CA VAL A 397 -13.53 -8.60 -16.76
C VAL A 397 -14.29 -9.49 -17.71
N HIS A 398 -14.64 -8.97 -18.87
CA HIS A 398 -15.29 -9.71 -19.93
C HIS A 398 -14.37 -9.80 -21.15
N ALA A 399 -14.07 -11.04 -21.60
CA ALA A 399 -13.23 -11.29 -22.77
C ALA A 399 -14.11 -11.51 -24.01
N HIS A 400 -13.82 -10.80 -25.10
CA HIS A 400 -14.54 -10.88 -26.37
C HIS A 400 -13.76 -11.68 -27.42
N ARG A 401 -12.45 -11.84 -27.26
CA ARG A 401 -11.59 -12.59 -28.17
C ARG A 401 -11.04 -13.85 -27.48
N PRO A 402 -11.11 -15.03 -28.13
CA PRO A 402 -10.51 -16.24 -27.56
C PRO A 402 -9.03 -16.08 -27.26
N GLY A 403 -8.58 -16.58 -26.11
CA GLY A 403 -7.18 -16.56 -25.68
C GLY A 403 -6.69 -15.23 -25.09
N ILE A 404 -7.40 -14.11 -25.29
CA ILE A 404 -6.91 -12.79 -24.83
C ILE A 404 -6.77 -12.71 -23.32
N LEU A 405 -7.60 -13.40 -22.56
CA LEU A 405 -7.54 -13.41 -21.10
C LEU A 405 -6.19 -13.99 -20.60
N ALA A 406 -5.75 -15.10 -21.20
CA ALA A 406 -4.45 -15.70 -20.87
C ALA A 406 -3.28 -14.78 -21.29
N THR A 407 -3.36 -14.18 -22.48
CA THR A 407 -2.36 -13.22 -22.97
C THR A 407 -2.25 -12.00 -22.03
N ALA A 408 -3.38 -11.38 -21.67
CA ALA A 408 -3.39 -10.22 -20.77
C ALA A 408 -2.90 -10.59 -19.36
N THR A 409 -3.30 -11.77 -18.84
CA THR A 409 -2.82 -12.27 -17.55
C THR A 409 -1.29 -12.42 -17.56
N ALA A 410 -0.73 -13.04 -18.59
CA ALA A 410 0.72 -13.21 -18.71
C ALA A 410 1.44 -11.86 -18.87
N ALA A 411 0.94 -10.98 -19.73
CA ALA A 411 1.57 -9.69 -20.02
C ALA A 411 1.59 -8.76 -18.79
N PHE A 412 0.52 -8.75 -17.99
CA PHE A 412 0.43 -7.90 -16.80
C PHE A 412 1.10 -8.49 -15.55
N SER A 413 1.56 -9.74 -15.57
CA SER A 413 2.20 -10.37 -14.42
C SER A 413 3.47 -9.63 -13.99
N SER A 414 3.84 -9.81 -12.71
CA SER A 414 5.11 -9.37 -12.14
C SER A 414 5.87 -10.56 -11.57
N ALA A 415 7.21 -10.54 -11.64
CA ALA A 415 8.06 -11.60 -11.09
C ALA A 415 7.98 -11.72 -9.56
N SER A 416 7.72 -10.61 -8.87
CA SER A 416 7.47 -10.55 -7.43
C SER A 416 6.07 -10.01 -7.17
N ALA A 417 5.42 -10.47 -6.11
CA ALA A 417 4.14 -9.92 -5.69
C ALA A 417 4.28 -8.42 -5.34
N PRO A 418 3.36 -7.56 -5.78
CA PRO A 418 3.38 -6.16 -5.39
C PRO A 418 3.20 -6.03 -3.89
N TRP A 419 3.94 -5.11 -3.29
CA TRP A 419 3.93 -4.90 -1.86
C TRP A 419 4.33 -3.47 -1.50
N MET A 420 3.73 -2.95 -0.45
CA MET A 420 4.06 -1.66 0.14
C MET A 420 4.50 -1.88 1.59
N PRO A 421 5.81 -1.74 1.89
CA PRO A 421 6.37 -2.10 3.19
C PRO A 421 6.05 -1.11 4.32
N PHE A 422 5.59 0.09 4.04
CA PHE A 422 5.24 1.07 5.05
C PHE A 422 3.83 1.67 4.83
N ALA A 423 3.29 2.30 5.86
CA ALA A 423 1.99 2.94 5.80
C ALA A 423 2.13 4.47 5.69
N PHE A 424 1.38 5.08 4.80
CA PHE A 424 1.20 6.53 4.71
C PHE A 424 -0.21 6.96 5.13
N CYS A 425 -0.88 6.11 5.85
CA CYS A 425 -2.11 6.44 6.57
C CYS A 425 -2.01 5.97 8.02
N ARG A 426 -2.71 6.66 8.89
CA ARG A 426 -2.68 6.45 10.33
C ARG A 426 -3.12 5.05 10.77
N SER A 427 -4.10 4.45 10.11
CA SER A 427 -4.69 3.16 10.48
C SER A 427 -3.74 1.97 10.34
N LEU A 428 -2.61 2.16 9.66
CA LEU A 428 -1.57 1.14 9.44
C LEU A 428 -0.24 1.48 10.12
N LEU A 429 -0.11 2.62 10.79
CA LEU A 429 1.01 2.83 11.69
C LEU A 429 0.96 1.78 12.79
N PRO A 430 2.10 1.22 13.20
CA PRO A 430 2.12 0.02 14.02
C PRO A 430 1.39 0.21 15.35
N ARG A 431 0.16 -0.24 15.39
CA ARG A 431 -0.52 -0.70 16.60
C ARG A 431 -0.20 -2.18 16.74
N LEU A 432 1.05 -2.44 17.02
CA LEU A 432 1.57 -3.81 17.07
C LEU A 432 1.79 -4.25 18.49
#